data_49e3258d8ae4db891e416c9cdfc66e6a
#
_entry.id   49e3258d8ae4db891e416c9cdfc66e6a
#
_cell.length_a   1.000
_cell.length_b   1.000
_cell.length_c   1.000
_cell.angle_alpha   90.00
_cell.angle_beta   90.00
_cell.angle_gamma   90.00
#
_symmetry.space_group_name_H-M   'P 1'
#
loop_
_entity.id
_entity.type
_entity.pdbx_description
1 polymer ?
#
loop_
_entity_poly.entity_id
_entity_poly.type
_entity_poly.pdbx_seq_one_letter_code
_entity_poly.pdbx_strand_id
1 'polypeptide(L)'
;LYRLVAADTLIADKQEVLAMMKWEGNPDTREWRIRMKYPKAYERMRRVIYPQMRAVDFRFNLHRRGMKQDTVYTTEVDAEYMHAVELLKKRRYEEALTILRPYEDRNTALAYMSLGYDAAAYRILRAEPDAASTPDIQYMLAILASRLGDEEQAVTYFLRSVELRESLKFRGNLDPEISRLIRKY
;
A
#
# COMPACT_ATOMS: atom_id res chain seq x y z
N LEU A 1 -17.57 21.69 -0.73
CA LEU A 1 -18.00 22.11 -2.07
C LEU A 1 -18.02 23.64 -2.19
N TYR A 2 -18.82 24.37 -1.37
CA TYR A 2 -18.97 25.84 -1.47
C TYR A 2 -17.63 26.59 -1.52
N ARG A 3 -16.68 26.27 -0.62
CA ARG A 3 -15.34 26.91 -0.57
C ARG A 3 -14.54 26.69 -1.87
N LEU A 4 -14.60 25.51 -2.45
CA LEU A 4 -13.91 25.17 -3.69
C LEU A 4 -14.52 25.91 -4.88
N VAL A 5 -15.86 25.98 -4.96
CA VAL A 5 -16.55 26.75 -5.98
C VAL A 5 -16.26 28.26 -5.84
N ALA A 6 -16.21 28.78 -4.61
CA ALA A 6 -15.87 30.16 -4.34
C ALA A 6 -14.43 30.52 -4.75
N ALA A 7 -13.49 29.60 -4.57
CA ALA A 7 -12.07 29.78 -4.91
C ALA A 7 -11.80 29.67 -6.41
N ASP A 8 -12.59 28.90 -7.17
CA ASP A 8 -12.37 28.70 -8.60
C ASP A 8 -12.77 29.96 -9.39
N THR A 9 -11.82 30.56 -10.10
CA THR A 9 -11.99 31.79 -10.87
C THR A 9 -12.63 31.60 -12.24
N LEU A 10 -12.70 30.35 -12.72
CA LEU A 10 -13.14 30.01 -14.08
C LEU A 10 -14.58 29.47 -14.15
N ILE A 11 -15.31 29.45 -13.05
CA ILE A 11 -16.73 29.05 -13.04
C ILE A 11 -17.58 30.16 -13.64
N ALA A 12 -18.35 29.81 -14.67
CA ALA A 12 -19.35 30.69 -15.23
C ALA A 12 -20.51 30.92 -14.23
N ASP A 13 -21.12 32.11 -14.25
CA ASP A 13 -22.26 32.49 -13.39
C ASP A 13 -22.01 32.15 -11.90
N LYS A 14 -20.77 32.40 -11.44
CA LYS A 14 -20.30 32.01 -10.11
C LYS A 14 -21.14 32.54 -8.98
N GLN A 15 -21.56 33.80 -9.05
CA GLN A 15 -22.34 34.44 -7.98
C GLN A 15 -23.71 33.79 -7.82
N GLU A 16 -24.37 33.50 -8.92
CA GLU A 16 -25.67 32.85 -8.98
C GLU A 16 -25.59 31.39 -8.51
N VAL A 17 -24.53 30.67 -8.90
CA VAL A 17 -24.26 29.30 -8.43
C VAL A 17 -24.04 29.29 -6.92
N LEU A 18 -23.23 30.22 -6.38
CA LEU A 18 -22.99 30.34 -4.94
C LEU A 18 -24.27 30.72 -4.16
N ALA A 19 -25.10 31.60 -4.72
CA ALA A 19 -26.40 31.94 -4.13
C ALA A 19 -27.31 30.71 -4.07
N MET A 20 -27.36 29.93 -5.16
CA MET A 20 -28.17 28.71 -5.22
C MET A 20 -27.62 27.60 -4.27
N MET A 21 -26.32 27.56 -4.02
CA MET A 21 -25.72 26.64 -3.06
C MET A 21 -26.04 26.94 -1.60
N LYS A 22 -26.43 28.19 -1.29
CA LYS A 22 -26.88 28.60 0.06
C LYS A 22 -28.35 28.28 0.33
N TRP A 23 -29.10 27.88 -0.70
CA TRP A 23 -30.51 27.56 -0.55
C TRP A 23 -30.72 26.36 0.39
N GLU A 24 -31.62 26.51 1.38
CA GLU A 24 -31.90 25.51 2.43
C GLU A 24 -32.89 24.43 1.96
N GLY A 25 -32.58 23.74 0.90
CA GLY A 25 -33.39 22.64 0.36
C GLY A 25 -32.65 21.32 0.29
N ASN A 26 -33.36 20.31 -0.20
CA ASN A 26 -32.73 19.00 -0.44
C ASN A 26 -31.50 19.17 -1.36
N PRO A 27 -30.33 18.62 -0.97
CA PRO A 27 -29.09 18.70 -1.75
C PRO A 27 -29.25 18.23 -3.20
N ASP A 28 -29.98 17.16 -3.44
CA ASP A 28 -30.18 16.61 -4.79
C ASP A 28 -31.01 17.54 -5.68
N THR A 29 -32.04 18.15 -5.10
CA THR A 29 -32.87 19.17 -5.80
C THR A 29 -32.04 20.40 -6.14
N ARG A 30 -31.15 20.81 -5.23
CA ARG A 30 -30.24 21.94 -5.44
C ARG A 30 -29.26 21.67 -6.55
N GLU A 31 -28.65 20.48 -6.56
CA GLU A 31 -27.72 20.04 -7.60
C GLU A 31 -28.40 19.96 -8.96
N TRP A 32 -29.59 19.39 -9.02
CA TRP A 32 -30.41 19.32 -10.23
C TRP A 32 -30.71 20.72 -10.77
N ARG A 33 -31.10 21.70 -9.92
CA ARG A 33 -31.34 23.06 -10.34
C ARG A 33 -30.11 23.76 -10.89
N ILE A 34 -28.95 23.58 -10.25
CA ILE A 34 -27.66 24.09 -10.76
C ILE A 34 -27.35 23.50 -12.13
N ARG A 35 -27.51 22.18 -12.28
CA ARG A 35 -27.30 21.48 -13.56
C ARG A 35 -28.20 22.02 -14.67
N MET A 36 -29.48 22.25 -14.39
CA MET A 36 -30.44 22.71 -15.40
C MET A 36 -30.25 24.18 -15.75
N LYS A 37 -29.98 25.01 -14.77
CA LYS A 37 -29.94 26.48 -14.96
C LYS A 37 -28.54 26.98 -15.35
N TYR A 38 -27.46 26.32 -14.89
CA TYR A 38 -26.07 26.72 -15.13
C TYR A 38 -25.24 25.52 -15.63
N PRO A 39 -25.52 24.96 -16.81
CA PRO A 39 -24.90 23.73 -17.28
C PRO A 39 -23.37 23.84 -17.46
N LYS A 40 -22.84 24.98 -17.88
CA LYS A 40 -21.39 25.22 -18.01
C LYS A 40 -20.68 25.21 -16.66
N ALA A 41 -21.28 25.87 -15.66
CA ALA A 41 -20.77 25.87 -14.29
C ALA A 41 -20.80 24.46 -13.69
N TYR A 42 -21.90 23.74 -13.89
CA TYR A 42 -22.04 22.36 -13.41
C TYR A 42 -21.03 21.41 -14.06
N GLU A 43 -20.78 21.53 -15.35
CA GLU A 43 -19.79 20.71 -16.05
C GLU A 43 -18.38 20.94 -15.46
N ARG A 44 -18.01 22.19 -15.20
CA ARG A 44 -16.74 22.50 -14.55
C ARG A 44 -16.65 21.96 -13.12
N MET A 45 -17.73 22.13 -12.34
CA MET A 45 -17.81 21.54 -11.00
C MET A 45 -17.59 20.03 -11.05
N ARG A 46 -18.23 19.32 -11.97
CA ARG A 46 -18.12 17.88 -12.13
C ARG A 46 -16.72 17.42 -12.54
N ARG A 47 -16.05 18.16 -13.45
CA ARG A 47 -14.76 17.79 -13.99
C ARG A 47 -13.58 18.16 -13.09
N VAL A 48 -13.66 19.27 -12.40
CA VAL A 48 -12.53 19.85 -11.66
C VAL A 48 -12.73 19.81 -10.15
N ILE A 49 -13.92 20.15 -9.66
CA ILE A 49 -14.15 20.34 -8.22
C ILE A 49 -14.58 19.05 -7.54
N TYR A 50 -15.52 18.29 -8.11
CA TYR A 50 -15.97 17.05 -7.52
C TYR A 50 -14.86 15.98 -7.37
N PRO A 51 -13.91 15.82 -8.31
CA PRO A 51 -12.77 14.92 -8.11
C PRO A 51 -11.91 15.28 -6.89
N GLN A 52 -11.77 16.56 -6.56
CA GLN A 52 -11.02 17.02 -5.37
C GLN A 52 -11.76 16.72 -4.05
N MET A 53 -13.05 16.44 -4.12
CA MET A 53 -13.90 16.12 -2.97
C MET A 53 -14.13 14.63 -2.78
N ARG A 54 -13.55 13.78 -3.62
CA ARG A 54 -13.66 12.33 -3.50
C ARG A 54 -12.79 11.78 -2.37
N ALA A 55 -13.09 12.22 -1.15
CA ALA A 55 -12.83 11.45 0.05
C ALA A 55 -14.17 10.77 0.39
N VAL A 56 -14.27 9.48 0.17
CA VAL A 56 -15.46 8.73 0.57
C VAL A 56 -15.23 8.27 2.00
N ASP A 57 -15.76 9.04 2.94
CA ASP A 57 -15.88 8.62 4.33
C ASP A 57 -17.07 7.63 4.39
N PHE A 58 -16.77 6.35 4.24
CA PHE A 58 -17.76 5.31 4.45
C PHE A 58 -17.90 5.04 5.96
N ARG A 59 -18.79 5.73 6.61
CA ARG A 59 -19.27 5.34 7.95
C ARG A 59 -20.46 4.39 7.80
N PHE A 60 -20.16 3.11 7.72
CA PHE A 60 -21.20 2.08 7.76
C PHE A 60 -21.63 1.81 9.21
N ASN A 61 -22.71 2.43 9.63
CA ASN A 61 -23.45 2.00 10.82
C ASN A 61 -24.48 0.95 10.40
N LEU A 62 -24.02 -0.25 10.08
CA LEU A 62 -24.90 -1.38 9.81
C LEU A 62 -25.27 -2.05 11.14
N HIS A 63 -26.33 -1.58 11.77
CA HIS A 63 -26.98 -2.30 12.88
C HIS A 63 -27.97 -3.31 12.33
N ARG A 64 -27.51 -4.52 12.02
CA ARG A 64 -28.36 -5.68 11.82
C ARG A 64 -28.46 -6.43 13.16
N ARG A 65 -29.68 -6.78 13.62
CA ARG A 65 -29.87 -7.63 14.81
C ARG A 65 -28.99 -8.88 14.67
N GLY A 66 -28.05 -9.09 15.62
CA GLY A 66 -27.16 -10.26 15.64
C GLY A 66 -25.75 -10.03 15.05
N MET A 67 -25.39 -8.83 14.58
CA MET A 67 -24.00 -8.52 14.22
C MET A 67 -23.18 -8.18 15.46
N LYS A 68 -22.03 -8.84 15.60
CA LYS A 68 -20.96 -8.40 16.50
C LYS A 68 -20.31 -7.14 15.90
N GLN A 69 -19.98 -6.21 16.79
CA GLN A 69 -19.29 -4.99 16.39
C GLN A 69 -17.85 -5.35 16.03
N ASP A 70 -17.54 -5.42 14.73
CA ASP A 70 -16.15 -5.53 14.26
C ASP A 70 -15.55 -4.13 14.11
N THR A 71 -14.45 -3.91 14.79
CA THR A 71 -13.68 -2.67 14.62
C THR A 71 -12.86 -2.79 13.35
N VAL A 72 -13.28 -2.12 12.28
CA VAL A 72 -12.46 -2.01 11.06
C VAL A 72 -11.41 -0.94 11.33
N TYR A 73 -10.17 -1.36 11.46
CA TYR A 73 -9.04 -0.45 11.48
C TYR A 73 -8.77 0.01 10.06
N THR A 74 -9.02 1.27 9.76
CA THR A 74 -8.51 1.92 8.55
C THR A 74 -7.07 2.34 8.84
N THR A 75 -6.10 1.71 8.21
CA THR A 75 -4.71 2.14 8.25
C THR A 75 -4.56 3.34 7.33
N GLU A 76 -4.22 4.50 7.88
CA GLU A 76 -3.69 5.59 7.06
C GLU A 76 -2.34 5.18 6.49
N VAL A 77 -2.12 5.48 5.22
CA VAL A 77 -0.84 5.20 4.57
C VAL A 77 0.20 6.15 5.16
N ASP A 78 1.17 5.59 5.87
CA ASP A 78 2.30 6.36 6.39
C ASP A 78 3.15 6.89 5.23
N ALA A 79 3.18 8.21 5.06
CA ALA A 79 3.89 8.87 3.97
C ALA A 79 5.41 8.67 4.05
N GLU A 80 5.98 8.62 5.26
CA GLU A 80 7.41 8.36 5.48
C GLU A 80 7.75 6.91 5.10
N TYR A 81 6.91 5.96 5.51
CA TYR A 81 7.08 4.57 5.11
C TYR A 81 7.01 4.39 3.59
N MET A 82 6.05 5.03 2.92
CA MET A 82 5.93 4.97 1.46
C MET A 82 7.14 5.63 0.77
N HIS A 83 7.67 6.70 1.32
CA HIS A 83 8.92 7.29 0.83
C HIS A 83 10.09 6.31 0.94
N ALA A 84 10.21 5.59 2.05
CA ALA A 84 11.23 4.55 2.22
C ALA A 84 11.07 3.40 1.21
N VAL A 85 9.84 2.98 0.89
CA VAL A 85 9.57 1.99 -0.15
C VAL A 85 10.05 2.48 -1.52
N GLU A 86 9.88 3.76 -1.84
CA GLU A 86 10.42 4.35 -3.09
C GLU A 86 11.95 4.39 -3.10
N LEU A 87 12.59 4.62 -1.94
CA LEU A 87 14.05 4.53 -1.81
C LEU A 87 14.55 3.10 -2.04
N LEU A 88 13.84 2.07 -1.53
CA LEU A 88 14.15 0.67 -1.81
C LEU A 88 14.10 0.35 -3.31
N LYS A 89 13.06 0.80 -4.03
CA LYS A 89 12.93 0.65 -5.48
C LYS A 89 14.09 1.30 -6.24
N LYS A 90 14.59 2.44 -5.73
CA LYS A 90 15.75 3.16 -6.26
C LYS A 90 17.09 2.57 -5.79
N ARG A 91 17.08 1.46 -5.03
CA ARG A 91 18.26 0.81 -4.44
C ARG A 91 19.07 1.71 -3.47
N ARG A 92 18.42 2.71 -2.88
CA ARG A 92 19.01 3.59 -1.87
C ARG A 92 18.76 2.98 -0.48
N TYR A 93 19.37 1.82 -0.24
CA TYR A 93 19.05 0.96 0.91
C TYR A 93 19.40 1.56 2.26
N GLU A 94 20.54 2.28 2.37
CA GLU A 94 20.95 2.96 3.62
C GLU A 94 19.93 4.02 4.03
N GLU A 95 19.50 4.85 3.10
CA GLU A 95 18.52 5.90 3.35
C GLU A 95 17.13 5.31 3.66
N ALA A 96 16.72 4.27 2.93
CA ALA A 96 15.50 3.55 3.24
C ALA A 96 15.54 2.97 4.66
N LEU A 97 16.68 2.39 5.06
CA LEU A 97 16.84 1.76 6.37
C LEU A 97 16.74 2.76 7.52
N THR A 98 17.17 4.02 7.35
CA THR A 98 17.02 5.05 8.39
C THR A 98 15.55 5.27 8.77
N ILE A 99 14.65 5.13 7.82
CA ILE A 99 13.20 5.27 8.00
C ILE A 99 12.57 3.93 8.43
N LEU A 100 12.95 2.83 7.77
CA LEU A 100 12.31 1.53 7.98
C LEU A 100 12.70 0.82 9.28
N ARG A 101 13.82 1.19 9.91
CA ARG A 101 14.34 0.51 11.10
C ARG A 101 13.33 0.31 12.24
N PRO A 102 12.42 1.27 12.54
CA PRO A 102 11.44 1.10 13.62
C PRO A 102 10.32 0.09 13.30
N TYR A 103 10.08 -0.22 12.03
CA TYR A 103 8.96 -1.09 11.60
C TYR A 103 9.29 -2.57 11.72
N GLU A 104 10.57 -2.94 11.67
CA GLU A 104 11.04 -4.34 11.74
C GLU A 104 10.25 -5.32 10.86
N ASP A 105 9.82 -4.88 9.69
CA ASP A 105 9.01 -5.62 8.72
C ASP A 105 9.84 -6.18 7.56
N ARG A 106 9.15 -6.81 6.61
CA ARG A 106 9.76 -7.39 5.41
C ARG A 106 10.56 -6.37 4.58
N ASN A 107 10.13 -5.11 4.49
CA ASN A 107 10.87 -4.08 3.76
C ASN A 107 12.14 -3.67 4.50
N THR A 108 12.10 -3.62 5.83
CA THR A 108 13.28 -3.46 6.69
C THR A 108 14.27 -4.60 6.49
N ALA A 109 13.79 -5.84 6.48
CA ALA A 109 14.61 -7.02 6.23
C ALA A 109 15.25 -7.00 4.83
N LEU A 110 14.51 -6.56 3.79
CA LEU A 110 15.05 -6.41 2.44
C LEU A 110 16.19 -5.38 2.39
N ALA A 111 16.05 -4.24 3.09
CA ALA A 111 17.11 -3.25 3.19
C ALA A 111 18.35 -3.83 3.86
N TYR A 112 18.20 -4.50 5.00
CA TYR A 112 19.32 -5.18 5.71
C TYR A 112 20.00 -6.23 4.83
N MET A 113 19.23 -7.11 4.17
CA MET A 113 19.74 -8.13 3.27
C MET A 113 20.54 -7.53 2.11
N SER A 114 20.07 -6.40 1.56
CA SER A 114 20.73 -5.71 0.45
C SER A 114 22.03 -5.02 0.86
N LEU A 115 22.18 -4.69 2.15
CA LEU A 115 23.37 -4.10 2.75
C LEU A 115 24.33 -5.16 3.35
N GLY A 116 23.99 -6.45 3.27
CA GLY A 116 24.80 -7.55 3.80
C GLY A 116 24.62 -7.78 5.32
N TYR A 117 23.63 -7.17 5.97
CA TYR A 117 23.31 -7.43 7.37
C TYR A 117 22.38 -8.67 7.49
N ASP A 118 22.86 -9.81 6.97
CA ASP A 118 22.07 -11.01 6.78
C ASP A 118 21.45 -11.57 8.07
N ALA A 119 22.19 -11.54 9.19
CA ALA A 119 21.68 -12.00 10.49
C ALA A 119 20.50 -11.16 11.00
N ALA A 120 20.53 -9.83 10.80
CA ALA A 120 19.44 -8.95 11.18
C ALA A 120 18.22 -9.20 10.30
N ALA A 121 18.40 -9.30 8.99
CA ALA A 121 17.34 -9.60 8.03
C ALA A 121 16.68 -10.96 8.34
N TYR A 122 17.49 -11.99 8.63
CA TYR A 122 17.01 -13.33 8.97
C TYR A 122 16.14 -13.33 10.23
N ARG A 123 16.57 -12.63 11.29
CA ARG A 123 15.81 -12.50 12.52
C ARG A 123 14.43 -11.85 12.30
N ILE A 124 14.40 -10.76 11.54
CA ILE A 124 13.15 -10.03 11.24
C ILE A 124 12.20 -10.92 10.46
N LEU A 125 12.65 -11.53 9.35
CA LEU A 125 11.79 -12.37 8.52
C LEU A 125 11.26 -13.62 9.25
N ARG A 126 12.03 -14.19 10.16
CA ARG A 126 11.54 -15.30 10.98
C ARG A 126 10.48 -14.90 12.00
N ALA A 127 10.48 -13.66 12.43
CA ALA A 127 9.51 -13.13 13.40
C ALA A 127 8.18 -12.72 12.74
N GLU A 128 8.12 -12.63 11.41
CA GLU A 128 6.88 -12.30 10.70
C GLU A 128 5.79 -13.35 10.94
N PRO A 129 4.56 -12.93 11.31
CA PRO A 129 3.48 -13.86 11.68
C PRO A 129 3.09 -14.84 10.57
N ASP A 130 3.20 -14.42 9.31
CA ASP A 130 2.86 -15.19 8.12
C ASP A 130 4.08 -15.78 7.39
N ALA A 131 5.25 -15.76 8.03
CA ALA A 131 6.49 -16.23 7.43
C ALA A 131 6.36 -17.64 6.81
N ALA A 132 5.74 -18.57 7.51
CA ALA A 132 5.58 -19.96 7.08
C ALA A 132 4.66 -20.14 5.86
N SER A 133 3.76 -19.19 5.59
CA SER A 133 2.77 -19.25 4.51
C SER A 133 3.07 -18.30 3.34
N THR A 134 4.06 -17.41 3.49
CA THR A 134 4.41 -16.42 2.48
C THR A 134 5.59 -16.89 1.63
N PRO A 135 5.39 -17.24 0.34
CA PRO A 135 6.43 -17.82 -0.50
C PRO A 135 7.65 -16.93 -0.67
N ASP A 136 7.49 -15.61 -0.76
CA ASP A 136 8.59 -14.67 -0.91
C ASP A 136 9.44 -14.58 0.38
N ILE A 137 8.82 -14.66 1.55
CA ILE A 137 9.56 -14.67 2.84
C ILE A 137 10.37 -15.98 2.95
N GLN A 138 9.76 -17.12 2.63
CA GLN A 138 10.46 -18.39 2.62
C GLN A 138 11.65 -18.37 1.65
N TYR A 139 11.49 -17.78 0.48
CA TYR A 139 12.57 -17.62 -0.48
C TYR A 139 13.71 -16.71 0.03
N MET A 140 13.39 -15.59 0.65
CA MET A 140 14.38 -14.71 1.26
C MET A 140 15.11 -15.39 2.42
N LEU A 141 14.40 -16.16 3.26
CA LEU A 141 14.99 -16.95 4.33
C LEU A 141 15.95 -18.02 3.78
N ALA A 142 15.63 -18.63 2.65
CA ALA A 142 16.53 -19.59 1.98
C ALA A 142 17.85 -18.95 1.57
N ILE A 143 17.81 -17.75 0.95
CA ILE A 143 19.02 -17.01 0.57
C ILE A 143 19.83 -16.64 1.82
N LEU A 144 19.16 -16.10 2.85
CA LEU A 144 19.83 -15.67 4.07
C LEU A 144 20.45 -16.84 4.85
N ALA A 145 19.75 -17.96 4.96
CA ALA A 145 20.31 -19.18 5.57
C ALA A 145 21.54 -19.69 4.81
N SER A 146 21.49 -19.66 3.47
CA SER A 146 22.65 -20.01 2.64
C SER A 146 23.85 -19.09 2.87
N ARG A 147 23.62 -17.76 2.97
CA ARG A 147 24.68 -16.77 3.26
C ARG A 147 25.25 -16.92 4.67
N LEU A 148 24.42 -17.30 5.62
CA LEU A 148 24.83 -17.56 7.01
C LEU A 148 25.50 -18.93 7.20
N GLY A 149 25.56 -19.75 6.14
CA GLY A 149 26.22 -21.06 6.15
C GLY A 149 25.34 -22.21 6.62
N ASP A 150 24.06 -21.98 6.88
CA ASP A 150 23.09 -23.01 7.26
C ASP A 150 22.40 -23.58 6.00
N GLU A 151 23.13 -24.45 5.30
CA GLU A 151 22.65 -25.01 4.04
C GLU A 151 21.42 -25.92 4.21
N GLU A 152 21.28 -26.61 5.31
CA GLU A 152 20.14 -27.49 5.59
C GLU A 152 18.85 -26.68 5.70
N GLN A 153 18.88 -25.60 6.50
CA GLN A 153 17.75 -24.69 6.61
C GLN A 153 17.48 -23.97 5.29
N ALA A 154 18.52 -23.60 4.53
CA ALA A 154 18.37 -22.96 3.23
C ALA A 154 17.59 -23.84 2.25
N VAL A 155 17.90 -25.13 2.18
CA VAL A 155 17.16 -26.09 1.36
C VAL A 155 15.72 -26.24 1.82
N THR A 156 15.50 -26.37 3.12
CA THR A 156 14.17 -26.49 3.71
C THR A 156 13.28 -25.28 3.34
N TYR A 157 13.78 -24.05 3.53
CA TYR A 157 13.07 -22.84 3.18
C TYR A 157 12.84 -22.72 1.67
N PHE A 158 13.82 -23.09 0.85
CA PHE A 158 13.66 -23.06 -0.60
C PHE A 158 12.57 -24.01 -1.07
N LEU A 159 12.59 -25.26 -0.63
CA LEU A 159 11.56 -26.24 -0.97
C LEU A 159 10.17 -25.76 -0.54
N ARG A 160 10.06 -25.20 0.68
CA ARG A 160 8.81 -24.63 1.15
C ARG A 160 8.34 -23.45 0.28
N SER A 161 9.24 -22.59 -0.16
CA SER A 161 8.91 -21.48 -1.06
C SER A 161 8.35 -21.96 -2.40
N VAL A 162 8.95 -23.03 -2.98
CA VAL A 162 8.50 -23.65 -4.24
C VAL A 162 7.16 -24.35 -4.07
N GLU A 163 6.95 -25.05 -2.95
CA GLU A 163 5.67 -25.67 -2.62
C GLU A 163 4.52 -24.64 -2.57
N LEU A 164 4.79 -23.48 -1.99
CA LEU A 164 3.82 -22.37 -1.91
C LEU A 164 3.65 -21.65 -3.24
N ARG A 165 4.70 -21.57 -4.05
CA ARG A 165 4.69 -20.94 -5.38
C ARG A 165 5.70 -21.59 -6.32
N GLU A 166 5.23 -22.44 -7.20
CA GLU A 166 6.07 -23.24 -8.12
C GLU A 166 7.01 -22.40 -9.00
N SER A 167 6.60 -21.20 -9.40
CA SER A 167 7.43 -20.31 -10.24
C SER A 167 8.77 -19.91 -9.61
N LEU A 168 8.90 -19.99 -8.26
CA LEU A 168 10.16 -19.70 -7.56
C LEU A 168 11.26 -20.72 -7.86
N LYS A 169 10.92 -21.92 -8.34
CA LYS A 169 11.88 -22.90 -8.83
C LYS A 169 12.74 -22.33 -9.97
N PHE A 170 12.13 -21.64 -10.91
CA PHE A 170 12.85 -21.01 -12.02
C PHE A 170 13.74 -19.86 -11.55
N ARG A 171 13.24 -19.07 -10.60
CA ARG A 171 14.02 -17.99 -9.99
C ARG A 171 15.24 -18.53 -9.25
N GLY A 172 15.12 -19.67 -8.56
CA GLY A 172 16.22 -20.32 -7.85
C GLY A 172 17.41 -20.66 -8.74
N ASN A 173 17.17 -20.98 -10.02
CA ASN A 173 18.25 -21.23 -10.98
C ASN A 173 19.05 -19.97 -11.34
N LEU A 174 18.49 -18.78 -11.15
CA LEU A 174 19.10 -17.49 -11.47
C LEU A 174 19.82 -16.87 -10.27
N ASP A 175 19.43 -17.25 -9.05
CA ASP A 175 20.03 -16.76 -7.81
C ASP A 175 21.31 -17.54 -7.48
N PRO A 176 22.46 -16.89 -7.32
CA PRO A 176 23.74 -17.57 -7.10
C PRO A 176 23.76 -18.48 -5.87
N GLU A 177 23.16 -18.02 -4.75
CA GLU A 177 23.08 -18.77 -3.51
C GLU A 177 22.23 -20.03 -3.68
N ILE A 178 21.04 -19.89 -4.24
CA ILE A 178 20.09 -21.01 -4.43
C ILE A 178 20.55 -21.95 -5.54
N SER A 179 21.06 -21.42 -6.65
CA SER A 179 21.61 -22.23 -7.74
C SER A 179 22.76 -23.11 -7.28
N ARG A 180 23.61 -22.63 -6.36
CA ARG A 180 24.69 -23.45 -5.75
C ARG A 180 24.11 -24.57 -4.90
N LEU A 181 23.06 -24.32 -4.11
CA LEU A 181 22.38 -25.34 -3.32
C LEU A 181 21.75 -26.41 -4.23
N ILE A 182 20.99 -26.00 -5.26
CA ILE A 182 20.33 -26.92 -6.21
C ILE A 182 21.34 -27.86 -6.90
N ARG A 183 22.58 -27.41 -7.18
CA ARG A 183 23.62 -28.25 -7.81
C ARG A 183 24.29 -29.23 -6.85
N LYS A 184 24.19 -28.95 -5.55
CA LYS A 184 24.82 -29.76 -4.52
C LYS A 184 23.93 -30.92 -4.06
N TYR A 185 22.62 -30.71 -4.11
CA TYR A 185 21.58 -31.65 -3.70
C TYR A 185 20.69 -32.06 -4.87
#